data_1881c3f3415fdb880782b5c49f8634d4
#
_entry.id   1881c3f3415fdb880782b5c49f8634d4
#
_cell.length_a   1.000
_cell.length_b   1.000
_cell.length_c   1.000
_cell.angle_alpha   90.00
_cell.angle_beta   90.00
_cell.angle_gamma   90.00
#
_symmetry.space_group_name_H-M   'P 1'
#
loop_
_entity.id
_entity.type
_entity.pdbx_description
1 polymer ?
#
loop_
_entity_poly.entity_id
_entity_poly.type
_entity_poly.pdbx_seq_one_letter_code
_entity_poly.pdbx_strand_id
1 'polypeptide(L)'
;MNIVFLDEYSLGGIDLSRIKQLGNYTGYEKTTPGEIAERCIDADIVITNKVPLRAEAIKVLPQLKLICIAATGMNNVDLEAAAERGIEVRNAVGYSTHAVTETTIGAAIALLRQSIYYDRYVKSGEYAASDAPFHFGRPLHQLYGKRWGIIGLGAIGHKVAEVAAALGCQIAYTSTSGVERQEPYPAMPLDELLRWADVVSVSYTHLTLPTI
;
A
#
# COMPACT_ATOMS: atom_id res chain seq x y z
N MET A 1 28.54 -14.57 -0.77
CA MET A 1 27.36 -13.95 -0.15
C MET A 1 26.14 -14.71 -0.63
N ASN A 2 25.38 -15.27 0.30
CA ASN A 2 24.18 -16.06 -0.01
C ASN A 2 22.95 -15.20 0.14
N ILE A 3 22.15 -15.10 -0.90
CA ILE A 3 20.93 -14.28 -0.97
C ILE A 3 19.75 -15.22 -1.14
N VAL A 4 18.78 -15.13 -0.22
CA VAL A 4 17.57 -15.95 -0.28
C VAL A 4 16.35 -15.03 -0.41
N PHE A 5 15.51 -15.27 -1.43
CA PHE A 5 14.23 -14.59 -1.58
C PHE A 5 13.09 -15.56 -1.24
N LEU A 6 12.24 -15.19 -0.27
CA LEU A 6 11.25 -16.10 0.30
C LEU A 6 9.95 -16.21 -0.49
N ASP A 7 9.60 -15.19 -1.31
CA ASP A 7 8.28 -15.10 -1.94
C ASP A 7 8.29 -14.31 -3.26
N GLU A 8 9.07 -14.79 -4.24
CA GLU A 8 9.23 -14.15 -5.56
C GLU A 8 7.89 -13.89 -6.29
N TYR A 9 6.90 -14.80 -6.15
CA TYR A 9 5.60 -14.65 -6.78
C TYR A 9 4.92 -13.32 -6.43
N SER A 10 5.22 -12.78 -5.25
CA SER A 10 4.61 -11.54 -4.74
C SER A 10 5.06 -10.28 -5.49
N LEU A 11 6.06 -10.41 -6.35
CA LEU A 11 6.57 -9.31 -7.18
C LEU A 11 5.99 -9.29 -8.60
N GLY A 12 5.14 -10.25 -8.99
CA GLY A 12 4.45 -10.22 -10.26
C GLY A 12 5.36 -10.29 -11.50
N GLY A 13 6.50 -10.99 -11.41
CA GLY A 13 7.38 -11.22 -12.57
C GLY A 13 8.37 -10.09 -12.87
N ILE A 14 8.75 -9.30 -11.87
CA ILE A 14 9.82 -8.30 -12.00
C ILE A 14 11.16 -8.98 -12.35
N ASP A 15 11.95 -8.33 -13.21
CA ASP A 15 13.31 -8.79 -13.51
C ASP A 15 14.24 -8.67 -12.28
N LEU A 16 14.70 -9.81 -11.80
CA LEU A 16 15.61 -9.94 -10.66
C LEU A 16 17.08 -10.16 -11.08
N SER A 17 17.41 -10.03 -12.35
CA SER A 17 18.75 -10.32 -12.89
C SER A 17 19.85 -9.55 -12.16
N ARG A 18 19.60 -8.27 -11.81
CA ARG A 18 20.56 -7.45 -11.08
C ARG A 18 20.82 -7.94 -9.66
N ILE A 19 19.82 -8.48 -8.98
CA ILE A 19 19.97 -9.06 -7.63
C ILE A 19 20.70 -10.38 -7.72
N LYS A 20 20.36 -11.22 -8.71
CA LYS A 20 20.97 -12.53 -8.95
C LYS A 20 22.47 -12.44 -9.23
N GLN A 21 22.96 -11.32 -9.76
CA GLN A 21 24.38 -11.07 -10.02
C GLN A 21 25.19 -10.68 -8.77
N LEU A 22 24.52 -10.33 -7.64
CA LEU A 22 25.22 -9.86 -6.44
C LEU A 22 25.80 -10.99 -5.59
N GLY A 23 25.41 -12.25 -5.81
CA GLY A 23 25.89 -13.37 -5.03
C GLY A 23 25.27 -14.70 -5.43
N ASN A 24 25.43 -15.70 -4.57
CA ASN A 24 24.75 -16.98 -4.70
C ASN A 24 23.28 -16.80 -4.33
N TYR A 25 22.41 -16.73 -5.34
CA TYR A 25 21.01 -16.41 -5.20
C TYR A 25 20.13 -17.65 -5.23
N THR A 26 19.21 -17.75 -4.27
CA THR A 26 18.16 -18.77 -4.23
C THR A 26 16.81 -18.09 -4.05
N GLY A 27 15.89 -18.25 -5.01
CA GLY A 27 14.54 -17.71 -4.95
C GLY A 27 13.51 -18.81 -4.75
N TYR A 28 12.54 -18.56 -3.90
CA TYR A 28 11.37 -19.41 -3.67
C TYR A 28 10.11 -18.68 -4.09
N GLU A 29 9.24 -19.34 -4.83
CA GLU A 29 7.92 -18.79 -5.19
C GLU A 29 7.10 -18.46 -3.95
N LYS A 30 7.09 -19.38 -2.97
CA LYS A 30 6.40 -19.23 -1.69
C LYS A 30 7.18 -19.91 -0.58
N THR A 31 7.13 -19.34 0.63
CA THR A 31 7.75 -19.93 1.83
C THR A 31 6.75 -19.86 2.98
N THR A 32 6.53 -20.97 3.65
CA THR A 32 5.77 -21.01 4.91
C THR A 32 6.67 -20.65 6.09
N PRO A 33 6.12 -20.19 7.21
CA PRO A 33 6.94 -19.89 8.40
C PRO A 33 7.82 -21.06 8.87
N GLY A 34 7.35 -22.30 8.75
CA GLY A 34 8.11 -23.49 9.14
C GLY A 34 9.32 -23.81 8.27
N GLU A 35 9.36 -23.31 7.03
CA GLU A 35 10.46 -23.56 6.08
C GLU A 35 11.57 -22.50 6.16
N ILE A 36 11.36 -21.40 6.88
CA ILE A 36 12.30 -20.26 6.89
C ILE A 36 13.66 -20.70 7.43
N ALA A 37 13.68 -21.43 8.54
CA ALA A 37 14.93 -21.87 9.18
C ALA A 37 15.78 -22.73 8.22
N GLU A 38 15.17 -23.71 7.57
CA GLU A 38 15.86 -24.60 6.62
C GLU A 38 16.38 -23.83 5.40
N ARG A 39 15.52 -22.97 4.83
CA ARG A 39 15.84 -22.23 3.59
C ARG A 39 16.86 -21.12 3.78
N CYS A 40 16.96 -20.56 5.00
CA CYS A 40 17.78 -19.39 5.27
C CYS A 40 18.97 -19.65 6.21
N ILE A 41 19.24 -20.91 6.60
CA ILE A 41 20.28 -21.22 7.59
C ILE A 41 21.65 -20.65 7.21
N ASP A 42 22.00 -20.67 5.93
CA ASP A 42 23.26 -20.16 5.38
C ASP A 42 23.12 -18.80 4.70
N ALA A 43 21.98 -18.13 4.84
CA ALA A 43 21.74 -16.84 4.18
C ALA A 43 22.47 -15.70 4.88
N ASP A 44 23.23 -14.91 4.11
CA ASP A 44 23.74 -13.59 4.53
C ASP A 44 22.67 -12.53 4.41
N ILE A 45 21.82 -12.63 3.36
CA ILE A 45 20.75 -11.69 3.04
C ILE A 45 19.45 -12.46 2.82
N VAL A 46 18.39 -12.02 3.47
CA VAL A 46 17.03 -12.52 3.22
C VAL A 46 16.19 -11.40 2.61
N ILE A 47 15.53 -11.68 1.50
CA ILE A 47 14.56 -10.78 0.86
C ILE A 47 13.16 -11.37 1.08
N THR A 48 12.23 -10.53 1.49
CA THR A 48 10.83 -10.91 1.68
C THR A 48 9.90 -9.76 1.31
N ASN A 49 8.70 -10.06 0.81
CA ASN A 49 7.64 -9.07 0.65
C ASN A 49 6.51 -9.31 1.67
N LYS A 50 6.07 -10.55 1.82
CA LYS A 50 4.90 -10.90 2.65
C LYS A 50 5.19 -11.98 3.70
N VAL A 51 6.24 -12.76 3.54
CA VAL A 51 6.59 -13.81 4.51
C VAL A 51 7.03 -13.17 5.83
N PRO A 52 6.42 -13.54 6.96
CA PRO A 52 6.75 -12.94 8.25
C PRO A 52 8.08 -13.50 8.80
N LEU A 53 9.00 -12.63 9.14
CA LEU A 53 10.23 -12.94 9.87
C LEU A 53 10.07 -12.50 11.32
N ARG A 54 9.63 -13.44 12.17
CA ARG A 54 9.43 -13.22 13.60
C ARG A 54 10.70 -13.56 14.39
N ALA A 55 10.73 -13.18 15.67
CA ALA A 55 11.88 -13.38 16.54
C ALA A 55 12.42 -14.81 16.52
N GLU A 56 11.53 -15.82 16.52
CA GLU A 56 11.91 -17.24 16.51
C GLU A 56 12.70 -17.60 15.24
N ALA A 57 12.25 -17.11 14.08
CA ALA A 57 12.93 -17.35 12.82
C ALA A 57 14.27 -16.59 12.75
N ILE A 58 14.28 -15.33 13.18
CA ILE A 58 15.50 -14.49 13.18
C ILE A 58 16.58 -15.10 14.09
N LYS A 59 16.23 -15.62 15.26
CA LYS A 59 17.16 -16.20 16.25
C LYS A 59 17.97 -17.40 15.72
N VAL A 60 17.41 -18.17 14.81
CA VAL A 60 18.02 -19.41 14.31
C VAL A 60 18.81 -19.23 13.02
N LEU A 61 19.00 -18.01 12.52
CA LEU A 61 19.73 -17.72 11.27
C LEU A 61 21.11 -17.12 11.57
N PRO A 62 22.16 -17.93 11.81
CA PRO A 62 23.42 -17.47 12.39
C PRO A 62 24.22 -16.52 11.50
N GLN A 63 24.07 -16.63 10.17
CA GLN A 63 24.83 -15.86 9.19
C GLN A 63 24.11 -14.58 8.71
N LEU A 64 22.85 -14.40 9.11
CA LEU A 64 22.01 -13.30 8.60
C LEU A 64 22.53 -11.92 9.04
N LYS A 65 22.75 -11.04 8.08
CA LYS A 65 23.29 -9.68 8.25
C LYS A 65 22.30 -8.61 7.79
N LEU A 66 21.47 -8.93 6.80
CA LEU A 66 20.56 -7.98 6.17
C LEU A 66 19.22 -8.63 5.83
N ILE A 67 18.14 -7.95 6.18
CA ILE A 67 16.79 -8.27 5.71
C ILE A 67 16.32 -7.15 4.78
N CYS A 68 15.99 -7.49 3.54
CA CYS A 68 15.41 -6.58 2.58
C CYS A 68 13.90 -6.83 2.44
N ILE A 69 13.09 -5.83 2.70
CA ILE A 69 11.64 -5.91 2.55
C ILE A 69 11.26 -5.28 1.20
N ALA A 70 10.74 -6.08 0.28
CA ALA A 70 10.30 -5.63 -1.05
C ALA A 70 8.93 -4.92 -0.99
N ALA A 71 8.70 -4.13 0.04
CA ALA A 71 7.50 -3.33 0.29
C ALA A 71 7.85 -2.09 1.11
N THR A 72 6.91 -1.14 1.20
CA THR A 72 7.07 0.05 2.06
C THR A 72 6.86 -0.30 3.55
N GLY A 73 5.87 -1.14 3.87
CA GLY A 73 5.59 -1.55 5.25
C GLY A 73 6.60 -2.59 5.76
N MET A 74 6.98 -2.49 7.04
CA MET A 74 7.96 -3.39 7.68
C MET A 74 7.34 -4.29 8.75
N ASN A 75 6.04 -4.30 8.89
CA ASN A 75 5.30 -5.04 9.94
C ASN A 75 5.40 -6.57 9.85
N ASN A 76 5.89 -7.09 8.75
CA ASN A 76 6.18 -8.52 8.58
C ASN A 76 7.54 -8.93 9.18
N VAL A 77 8.38 -7.99 9.60
CA VAL A 77 9.68 -8.28 10.25
C VAL A 77 9.66 -7.81 11.70
N ASP A 78 10.19 -8.63 12.59
CA ASP A 78 10.45 -8.25 13.98
C ASP A 78 11.71 -7.41 14.04
N LEU A 79 11.52 -6.07 14.06
CA LEU A 79 12.62 -5.10 14.02
C LEU A 79 13.46 -5.11 15.30
N GLU A 80 12.85 -5.39 16.44
CA GLU A 80 13.53 -5.46 17.73
C GLU A 80 14.46 -6.67 17.77
N ALA A 81 13.96 -7.84 17.43
CA ALA A 81 14.75 -9.06 17.33
C ALA A 81 15.89 -8.96 16.29
N ALA A 82 15.68 -8.25 15.18
CA ALA A 82 16.73 -7.98 14.20
C ALA A 82 17.81 -7.07 14.77
N ALA A 83 17.42 -5.99 15.45
CA ALA A 83 18.34 -5.03 16.07
C ALA A 83 19.18 -5.65 17.18
N GLU A 84 18.60 -6.48 18.06
CA GLU A 84 19.31 -7.23 19.11
C GLU A 84 20.44 -8.11 18.55
N ARG A 85 20.29 -8.59 17.31
CA ARG A 85 21.28 -9.41 16.62
C ARG A 85 22.21 -8.62 15.69
N GLY A 86 22.07 -7.30 15.64
CA GLY A 86 22.85 -6.44 14.73
C GLY A 86 22.51 -6.68 13.24
N ILE A 87 21.31 -7.21 12.95
CA ILE A 87 20.83 -7.43 11.58
C ILE A 87 20.22 -6.14 11.08
N GLU A 88 20.73 -5.66 9.95
CA GLU A 88 20.17 -4.48 9.28
C GLU A 88 18.86 -4.82 8.59
N VAL A 89 17.85 -3.94 8.69
CA VAL A 89 16.58 -4.10 7.97
C VAL A 89 16.37 -2.90 7.05
N ARG A 90 16.13 -3.18 5.78
CA ARG A 90 15.84 -2.16 4.74
C ARG A 90 14.55 -2.48 4.02
N ASN A 91 13.80 -1.44 3.69
CA ASN A 91 12.56 -1.54 2.95
C ASN A 91 12.59 -0.71 1.65
N ALA A 92 11.62 -0.94 0.76
CA ALA A 92 11.48 -0.17 -0.47
C ALA A 92 10.60 1.06 -0.21
N VAL A 93 11.24 2.23 -0.05
CA VAL A 93 10.54 3.49 0.23
C VAL A 93 10.16 4.19 -1.07
N GLY A 94 8.93 4.72 -1.15
CA GLY A 94 8.50 5.66 -2.19
C GLY A 94 8.18 5.06 -3.57
N TYR A 95 8.47 3.79 -3.82
CA TYR A 95 8.27 3.16 -5.14
C TYR A 95 6.82 3.17 -5.63
N SER A 96 5.87 3.10 -4.71
CA SER A 96 4.44 2.97 -5.03
C SER A 96 3.66 4.29 -4.90
N THR A 97 4.30 5.40 -4.52
CA THR A 97 3.60 6.65 -4.22
C THR A 97 2.68 7.10 -5.34
N HIS A 98 3.17 7.13 -6.58
CA HIS A 98 2.36 7.54 -7.73
C HIS A 98 1.27 6.52 -8.05
N ALA A 99 1.61 5.22 -8.14
CA ALA A 99 0.67 4.17 -8.48
C ALA A 99 -0.50 4.06 -7.47
N VAL A 100 -0.21 4.17 -6.17
CA VAL A 100 -1.25 4.17 -5.13
C VAL A 100 -2.10 5.44 -5.20
N THR A 101 -1.49 6.60 -5.47
CA THR A 101 -2.24 7.85 -5.67
C THR A 101 -3.21 7.74 -6.85
N GLU A 102 -2.73 7.28 -8.00
CA GLU A 102 -3.55 7.10 -9.20
C GLU A 102 -4.72 6.13 -8.96
N THR A 103 -4.45 5.01 -8.30
CA THR A 103 -5.49 4.04 -7.92
C THR A 103 -6.51 4.66 -6.97
N THR A 104 -6.07 5.42 -5.97
CA THR A 104 -6.95 6.06 -4.98
C THR A 104 -7.87 7.09 -5.64
N ILE A 105 -7.32 7.97 -6.47
CA ILE A 105 -8.08 8.98 -7.21
C ILE A 105 -9.01 8.31 -8.23
N GLY A 106 -8.51 7.34 -8.98
CA GLY A 106 -9.31 6.59 -9.97
C GLY A 106 -10.49 5.85 -9.34
N ALA A 107 -10.29 5.22 -8.18
CA ALA A 107 -11.36 4.55 -7.43
C ALA A 107 -12.42 5.55 -6.95
N ALA A 108 -12.03 6.70 -6.40
CA ALA A 108 -12.97 7.73 -5.97
C ALA A 108 -13.80 8.27 -7.14
N ILE A 109 -13.15 8.56 -8.28
CA ILE A 109 -13.85 8.99 -9.50
C ILE A 109 -14.80 7.90 -9.99
N ALA A 110 -14.35 6.64 -10.07
CA ALA A 110 -15.18 5.54 -10.54
C ALA A 110 -16.43 5.32 -9.69
N LEU A 111 -16.31 5.47 -8.35
CA LEU A 111 -17.43 5.35 -7.42
C LEU A 111 -18.40 6.52 -7.57
N LEU A 112 -17.93 7.77 -7.57
CA LEU A 112 -18.78 8.95 -7.69
C LEU A 112 -19.47 9.05 -9.06
N ARG A 113 -18.76 8.65 -10.13
CA ARG A 113 -19.27 8.66 -11.50
C ARG A 113 -20.02 7.39 -11.88
N GLN A 114 -20.17 6.42 -10.95
CA GLN A 114 -20.83 5.14 -11.23
C GLN A 114 -20.28 4.42 -12.47
N SER A 115 -18.98 4.54 -12.73
CA SER A 115 -18.36 4.11 -13.99
C SER A 115 -18.60 2.63 -14.29
N ILE A 116 -18.55 1.76 -13.26
CA ILE A 116 -18.81 0.32 -13.42
C ILE A 116 -20.27 0.03 -13.80
N TYR A 117 -21.21 0.80 -13.24
CA TYR A 117 -22.62 0.65 -13.56
C TYR A 117 -22.88 1.04 -15.02
N TYR A 118 -22.38 2.19 -15.45
CA TYR A 118 -22.60 2.67 -16.82
C TYR A 118 -21.82 1.86 -17.86
N ASP A 119 -20.63 1.33 -17.53
CA ASP A 119 -19.92 0.38 -18.39
C ASP A 119 -20.75 -0.89 -18.66
N ARG A 120 -21.34 -1.44 -17.60
CA ARG A 120 -22.22 -2.63 -17.72
C ARG A 120 -23.48 -2.31 -18.54
N TYR A 121 -24.10 -1.18 -18.31
CA TYR A 121 -25.29 -0.74 -19.04
C TYR A 121 -25.02 -0.61 -20.54
N VAL A 122 -23.89 -0.02 -20.92
CA VAL A 122 -23.51 0.08 -22.35
C VAL A 122 -23.20 -1.30 -22.93
N LYS A 123 -22.44 -2.13 -22.22
CA LYS A 123 -22.03 -3.46 -22.71
C LYS A 123 -23.17 -4.48 -22.75
N SER A 124 -24.23 -4.31 -21.99
CA SER A 124 -25.42 -5.18 -22.07
C SER A 124 -26.23 -4.98 -23.34
N GLY A 125 -25.97 -3.89 -24.09
CA GLY A 125 -26.75 -3.53 -25.28
C GLY A 125 -28.01 -2.70 -24.97
N GLU A 126 -28.36 -2.52 -23.69
CA GLU A 126 -29.53 -1.73 -23.27
C GLU A 126 -29.48 -0.30 -23.80
N TYR A 127 -28.28 0.30 -23.82
CA TYR A 127 -28.10 1.64 -24.38
C TYR A 127 -28.41 1.69 -25.86
N ALA A 128 -27.93 0.72 -26.64
CA ALA A 128 -28.14 0.66 -28.08
C ALA A 128 -29.60 0.34 -28.45
N ALA A 129 -30.33 -0.36 -27.57
CA ALA A 129 -31.74 -0.67 -27.73
C ALA A 129 -32.70 0.43 -27.27
N SER A 130 -32.18 1.46 -26.62
CA SER A 130 -32.96 2.58 -26.06
C SER A 130 -33.15 3.69 -27.10
N ASP A 131 -34.38 4.16 -27.26
CA ASP A 131 -34.68 5.36 -28.07
C ASP A 131 -34.32 6.68 -27.33
N ALA A 132 -33.97 6.59 -26.05
CA ALA A 132 -33.63 7.77 -25.24
C ALA A 132 -32.15 8.12 -25.34
N PRO A 133 -31.79 9.41 -25.59
CA PRO A 133 -30.40 9.82 -25.68
C PRO A 133 -29.70 9.87 -24.31
N PHE A 134 -30.46 9.73 -23.21
CA PHE A 134 -29.97 9.79 -21.84
C PHE A 134 -30.46 8.60 -21.02
N HIS A 135 -29.62 8.16 -20.09
CA HIS A 135 -29.99 7.14 -19.10
C HIS A 135 -29.74 7.68 -17.68
N PHE A 136 -30.80 7.80 -16.88
CA PHE A 136 -30.79 8.30 -15.50
C PHE A 136 -30.92 7.14 -14.49
N GLY A 137 -30.12 6.06 -14.67
CA GLY A 137 -30.23 4.87 -13.86
C GLY A 137 -29.70 5.04 -12.44
N ARG A 138 -28.53 5.65 -12.29
CA ARG A 138 -27.92 5.96 -11.01
C ARG A 138 -27.45 7.41 -10.95
N PRO A 139 -27.57 8.07 -9.76
CA PRO A 139 -27.11 9.44 -9.61
C PRO A 139 -25.60 9.53 -9.78
N LEU A 140 -25.16 10.53 -10.52
CA LEU A 140 -23.77 10.87 -10.76
C LEU A 140 -23.38 12.03 -9.84
N HIS A 141 -22.25 11.91 -9.18
CA HIS A 141 -21.70 12.96 -8.34
C HIS A 141 -20.40 13.49 -8.93
N GLN A 142 -20.17 14.78 -8.79
CA GLN A 142 -18.89 15.41 -9.14
C GLN A 142 -17.93 15.28 -7.97
N LEU A 143 -16.64 15.17 -8.27
CA LEU A 143 -15.58 15.24 -7.27
C LEU A 143 -15.30 16.70 -6.85
N TYR A 144 -15.44 17.63 -7.80
CA TYR A 144 -15.28 19.07 -7.55
C TYR A 144 -16.17 19.55 -6.39
N GLY A 145 -15.58 20.29 -5.46
CA GLY A 145 -16.24 20.82 -4.26
C GLY A 145 -16.43 19.80 -3.13
N LYS A 146 -16.11 18.53 -3.33
CA LYS A 146 -16.21 17.51 -2.29
C LYS A 146 -15.14 17.70 -1.21
N ARG A 147 -15.50 17.31 0.00
CA ARG A 147 -14.62 17.30 1.16
C ARG A 147 -13.89 15.95 1.21
N TRP A 148 -12.57 15.99 1.06
CA TRP A 148 -11.74 14.77 1.04
C TRP A 148 -10.92 14.68 2.32
N GLY A 149 -11.26 13.70 3.16
CA GLY A 149 -10.54 13.37 4.38
C GLY A 149 -9.42 12.37 4.11
N ILE A 150 -8.22 12.64 4.62
CA ILE A 150 -7.06 11.78 4.46
C ILE A 150 -6.60 11.27 5.82
N ILE A 151 -6.62 9.96 6.01
CA ILE A 151 -6.09 9.32 7.21
C ILE A 151 -4.63 8.96 6.95
N GLY A 152 -3.71 9.72 7.57
CA GLY A 152 -2.27 9.58 7.37
C GLY A 152 -1.72 10.44 6.23
N LEU A 153 -1.08 11.57 6.58
CA LEU A 153 -0.48 12.49 5.63
C LEU A 153 1.04 12.21 5.47
N GLY A 154 1.38 10.98 5.08
CA GLY A 154 2.72 10.59 4.64
C GLY A 154 2.94 10.87 3.15
N ALA A 155 3.99 10.31 2.53
CA ALA A 155 4.31 10.55 1.11
C ALA A 155 3.13 10.27 0.15
N ILE A 156 2.39 9.19 0.39
CA ILE A 156 1.20 8.84 -0.40
C ILE A 156 0.06 9.82 -0.10
N GLY A 157 -0.24 10.07 1.19
CA GLY A 157 -1.31 10.98 1.60
C GLY A 157 -1.11 12.39 1.06
N HIS A 158 0.11 12.91 1.09
CA HIS A 158 0.46 14.20 0.48
C HIS A 158 0.16 14.22 -1.02
N LYS A 159 0.57 13.18 -1.74
CA LYS A 159 0.34 13.14 -3.19
C LYS A 159 -1.14 12.99 -3.54
N VAL A 160 -1.91 12.23 -2.75
CA VAL A 160 -3.38 12.17 -2.88
C VAL A 160 -4.00 13.55 -2.62
N ALA A 161 -3.55 14.25 -1.55
CA ALA A 161 -4.03 15.59 -1.21
C ALA A 161 -3.81 16.60 -2.36
N GLU A 162 -2.59 16.60 -2.92
CA GLU A 162 -2.20 17.47 -4.04
C GLU A 162 -3.11 17.25 -5.25
N VAL A 163 -3.31 15.99 -5.67
CA VAL A 163 -4.12 15.67 -6.84
C VAL A 163 -5.61 15.95 -6.58
N ALA A 164 -6.12 15.58 -5.41
CA ALA A 164 -7.52 15.85 -5.06
C ALA A 164 -7.81 17.35 -4.96
N ALA A 165 -6.88 18.15 -4.43
CA ALA A 165 -7.00 19.62 -4.40
C ALA A 165 -6.99 20.20 -5.83
N ALA A 166 -6.14 19.71 -6.73
CA ALA A 166 -6.10 20.10 -8.13
C ALA A 166 -7.42 19.77 -8.87
N LEU A 167 -8.15 18.73 -8.43
CA LEU A 167 -9.50 18.40 -8.90
C LEU A 167 -10.60 19.21 -8.23
N GLY A 168 -10.24 20.18 -7.39
CA GLY A 168 -11.16 21.12 -6.74
C GLY A 168 -11.79 20.61 -5.45
N CYS A 169 -11.22 19.57 -4.80
CA CYS A 169 -11.66 19.12 -3.49
C CYS A 169 -11.17 20.05 -2.37
N GLN A 170 -11.94 20.10 -1.29
CA GLN A 170 -11.51 20.64 0.00
C GLN A 170 -10.80 19.52 0.76
N ILE A 171 -9.57 19.77 1.22
CA ILE A 171 -8.75 18.73 1.86
C ILE A 171 -8.66 18.97 3.36
N ALA A 172 -8.79 17.91 4.14
CA ALA A 172 -8.39 17.84 5.54
C ALA A 172 -7.76 16.49 5.84
N TYR A 173 -6.98 16.40 6.92
CA TYR A 173 -6.34 15.15 7.27
C TYR A 173 -6.35 14.88 8.77
N THR A 174 -6.17 13.61 9.15
CA THR A 174 -5.81 13.22 10.52
C THR A 174 -4.40 12.66 10.55
N SER A 175 -3.59 13.14 11.52
CA SER A 175 -2.25 12.61 11.76
C SER A 175 -2.33 11.27 12.48
N THR A 176 -1.58 10.29 12.00
CA THR A 176 -1.49 8.96 12.64
C THR A 176 -0.21 8.78 13.46
N SER A 177 0.74 9.71 13.33
CA SER A 177 2.00 9.69 14.06
C SER A 177 1.99 10.51 15.36
N GLY A 178 0.93 11.29 15.61
CA GLY A 178 0.86 12.23 16.74
C GLY A 178 1.82 13.42 16.63
N VAL A 179 2.61 13.50 15.57
CA VAL A 179 3.55 14.60 15.35
C VAL A 179 2.84 15.75 14.67
N GLU A 180 2.83 16.91 15.29
CA GLU A 180 2.37 18.15 14.65
C GLU A 180 3.37 18.57 13.56
N ARG A 181 2.87 18.81 12.37
CA ARG A 181 3.65 19.29 11.23
C ARG A 181 2.98 20.52 10.65
N GLN A 182 3.79 21.42 10.10
CA GLN A 182 3.25 22.54 9.32
C GLN A 182 2.86 22.00 7.94
N GLU A 183 1.57 21.77 7.78
CA GLU A 183 1.00 21.24 6.55
C GLU A 183 0.07 22.27 5.90
N PRO A 184 -0.06 22.31 4.57
CA PRO A 184 -0.93 23.24 3.87
C PRO A 184 -2.42 22.92 4.05
N TYR A 185 -2.76 21.81 4.68
CA TYR A 185 -4.12 21.32 4.88
C TYR A 185 -4.47 21.32 6.37
N PRO A 186 -5.73 21.59 6.76
CA PRO A 186 -6.15 21.55 8.15
C PRO A 186 -6.10 20.12 8.71
N ALA A 187 -5.53 19.99 9.91
CA ALA A 187 -5.59 18.77 10.69
C ALA A 187 -6.90 18.70 11.47
N MET A 188 -7.50 17.52 11.54
CA MET A 188 -8.72 17.24 12.31
C MET A 188 -8.56 15.95 13.13
N PRO A 189 -9.19 15.85 14.32
CA PRO A 189 -9.39 14.57 14.98
C PRO A 189 -10.14 13.59 14.07
N LEU A 190 -9.85 12.29 14.19
CA LEU A 190 -10.41 11.26 13.31
C LEU A 190 -11.94 11.32 13.22
N ASP A 191 -12.61 11.41 14.37
CA ASP A 191 -14.08 11.44 14.42
C ASP A 191 -14.68 12.67 13.74
N GLU A 192 -14.00 13.81 13.82
CA GLU A 192 -14.41 15.03 13.12
C GLU A 192 -14.19 14.91 11.62
N LEU A 193 -13.03 14.38 11.21
CA LEU A 193 -12.71 14.12 9.81
C LEU A 193 -13.76 13.21 9.16
N LEU A 194 -14.14 12.13 9.82
CA LEU A 194 -15.12 11.17 9.31
C LEU A 194 -16.52 11.76 9.18
N ARG A 195 -16.92 12.67 10.08
CA ARG A 195 -18.22 13.38 9.96
C ARG A 195 -18.18 14.47 8.88
N TRP A 196 -17.03 15.08 8.67
CA TRP A 196 -16.86 16.17 7.72
C TRP A 196 -16.72 15.69 6.28
N ALA A 197 -16.03 14.57 6.04
CA ALA A 197 -15.62 14.13 4.72
C ALA A 197 -16.76 13.50 3.90
N ASP A 198 -16.80 13.81 2.61
CA ASP A 198 -17.63 13.14 1.61
C ASP A 198 -16.88 11.95 1.00
N VAL A 199 -15.54 12.03 0.96
CA VAL A 199 -14.63 10.99 0.49
C VAL A 199 -13.53 10.81 1.54
N VAL A 200 -13.21 9.57 1.88
CA VAL A 200 -12.12 9.24 2.81
C VAL A 200 -11.13 8.32 2.12
N SER A 201 -9.85 8.66 2.19
CA SER A 201 -8.76 7.78 1.80
C SER A 201 -7.86 7.46 2.99
N VAL A 202 -7.36 6.23 3.02
CA VAL A 202 -6.47 5.74 4.06
C VAL A 202 -5.08 5.51 3.44
N SER A 203 -4.12 6.36 3.82
CA SER A 203 -2.73 6.30 3.33
C SER A 203 -1.77 5.98 4.48
N TYR A 204 -2.15 5.01 5.32
CA TYR A 204 -1.46 4.63 6.54
C TYR A 204 -1.19 3.12 6.59
N THR A 205 -0.02 2.72 7.07
CA THR A 205 0.44 1.33 7.03
C THR A 205 -0.08 0.47 8.20
N HIS A 206 -0.62 1.08 9.27
CA HIS A 206 -1.03 0.38 10.50
C HIS A 206 -2.34 0.94 11.07
N LEU A 207 -3.46 0.65 10.43
CA LEU A 207 -4.75 0.71 11.09
C LEU A 207 -5.13 -0.71 11.50
N THR A 208 -4.95 -1.03 12.78
CA THR A 208 -5.80 -2.00 13.43
C THR A 208 -7.17 -1.34 13.59
N LEU A 209 -7.98 -1.38 12.53
CA LEU A 209 -9.40 -1.12 12.69
C LEU A 209 -9.92 -2.21 13.63
N PRO A 210 -10.65 -1.89 14.72
CA PRO A 210 -11.36 -2.91 15.46
C PRO A 210 -12.26 -3.64 14.47
N THR A 211 -12.04 -4.94 14.35
CA THR A 211 -12.90 -5.83 13.55
C THR A 211 -14.29 -5.75 14.20
N ILE A 212 -15.25 -5.19 13.48
CA ILE A 212 -16.66 -5.20 13.87
C ILE A 212 -17.20 -6.59 13.62
#